data_611a208e4240b6d609b00195dc6b6baa
#
_entry.id   611a208e4240b6d609b00195dc6b6baa
#
_cell.length_a   1.000
_cell.length_b   1.000
_cell.length_c   1.000
_cell.angle_alpha   90.00
_cell.angle_beta   90.00
_cell.angle_gamma   90.00
#
_symmetry.space_group_name_H-M   'P 1'
#
loop_
_entity.id
_entity.type
_entity.pdbx_description
1 polymer ?
#
loop_
_entity_poly.entity_id
_entity_poly.type
_entity_poly.pdbx_seq_one_letter_code
_entity_poly.pdbx_strand_id
1 'polypeptide(L)'
;MTISRRTTFAATAAVIAATPALAAKSLGLDLGKTVDAYRAYVRMRGAGEGKLALWWYTGTVWLKVGDEVPQQVMTIDGFSFQRLSMRPDGSMIQLMSEAGYFKDAAGTAILDTWVNPFNGETCKVRHYKSMQTIIAKPDTTLTGEEGGRMDGNNMKGRIGPASVNGDQVWIPENFGARFAVPKRDNVDPLEDVGDVLANASLAVFSAKVSDVQNGDIESAPSTMHFQNLGPQRPWMRFGKANVAQTWQLFGHKVASLDAIPAPLRARFEKDYPGWLDKPGI
;
A
#
# COMPACT_ATOMS: atom_id res chain seq x y z
N MET A 1 -7.12 -72.63 -18.82
CA MET A 1 -6.10 -72.21 -19.77
C MET A 1 -5.96 -70.71 -19.57
N THR A 2 -4.98 -70.30 -18.74
CA THR A 2 -4.82 -68.91 -18.28
C THR A 2 -3.57 -68.32 -18.92
N ILE A 3 -3.76 -67.35 -19.81
CA ILE A 3 -2.63 -66.66 -20.50
C ILE A 3 -2.39 -65.32 -19.74
N SER A 4 -1.28 -65.27 -19.03
CA SER A 4 -0.76 -64.04 -18.38
C SER A 4 0.02 -63.27 -19.44
N ARG A 5 -0.44 -62.05 -19.74
CA ARG A 5 0.35 -61.06 -20.52
C ARG A 5 1.04 -60.13 -19.53
N ARG A 6 2.32 -60.30 -19.32
CA ARG A 6 3.22 -59.31 -18.68
C ARG A 6 3.54 -58.22 -19.69
N THR A 7 3.02 -57.01 -19.49
CA THR A 7 3.40 -55.81 -20.25
C THR A 7 4.59 -55.18 -19.53
N THR A 8 5.75 -55.24 -20.16
CA THR A 8 6.96 -54.56 -19.65
C THR A 8 6.90 -53.10 -20.08
N PHE A 9 6.73 -52.19 -19.14
CA PHE A 9 6.90 -50.75 -19.40
C PHE A 9 8.39 -50.42 -19.36
N ALA A 10 8.95 -50.07 -20.50
CA ALA A 10 10.27 -49.46 -20.60
C ALA A 10 10.13 -47.96 -20.21
N ALA A 11 10.61 -47.60 -19.02
CA ALA A 11 10.70 -46.18 -18.62
C ALA A 11 11.91 -45.56 -19.29
N THR A 12 11.69 -44.73 -20.29
CA THR A 12 12.72 -43.88 -20.88
C THR A 12 12.95 -42.71 -19.92
N ALA A 13 14.05 -42.75 -19.14
CA ALA A 13 14.47 -41.62 -18.35
C ALA A 13 15.02 -40.52 -19.25
N ALA A 14 14.21 -39.47 -19.49
CA ALA A 14 14.71 -38.24 -20.11
C ALA A 14 15.63 -37.53 -19.11
N VAL A 15 16.93 -37.56 -19.36
CA VAL A 15 17.89 -36.71 -18.67
C VAL A 15 17.67 -35.28 -19.14
N ILE A 16 16.92 -34.51 -18.35
CA ILE A 16 16.84 -33.05 -18.55
C ILE A 16 18.19 -32.51 -18.10
N ALA A 17 19.04 -32.16 -19.04
CA ALA A 17 20.26 -31.41 -18.76
C ALA A 17 19.84 -30.06 -18.16
N ALA A 18 19.95 -29.91 -16.85
CA ALA A 18 19.79 -28.63 -16.18
C ALA A 18 20.90 -27.71 -16.70
N THR A 19 20.57 -26.76 -17.56
CA THR A 19 21.45 -25.64 -17.88
C THR A 19 21.81 -24.97 -16.56
N PRO A 20 23.10 -24.76 -16.22
CA PRO A 20 23.44 -24.04 -14.99
C PRO A 20 22.84 -22.65 -15.08
N ALA A 21 21.92 -22.34 -14.18
CA ALA A 21 21.42 -20.98 -14.03
C ALA A 21 22.66 -20.13 -13.68
N LEU A 22 22.96 -19.14 -14.52
CA LEU A 22 23.95 -18.12 -14.20
C LEU A 22 23.58 -17.54 -12.84
N ALA A 23 24.49 -17.62 -11.87
CA ALA A 23 24.25 -17.06 -10.54
C ALA A 23 23.96 -15.55 -10.70
N ALA A 24 22.81 -15.12 -10.23
CA ALA A 24 22.42 -13.70 -10.24
C ALA A 24 23.51 -12.85 -9.56
N LYS A 25 23.79 -11.68 -10.13
CA LYS A 25 24.74 -10.72 -9.55
C LYS A 25 24.22 -10.27 -8.19
N SER A 26 24.94 -10.61 -7.11
CA SER A 26 24.58 -10.15 -5.77
C SER A 26 24.99 -8.69 -5.56
N LEU A 27 24.11 -7.90 -4.96
CA LEU A 27 24.40 -6.52 -4.53
C LEU A 27 25.22 -6.46 -3.24
N GLY A 28 25.33 -7.58 -2.49
CA GLY A 28 26.08 -7.65 -1.24
C GLY A 28 25.57 -6.73 -0.12
N LEU A 29 24.25 -6.46 -0.09
CA LEU A 29 23.65 -5.62 0.95
C LEU A 29 23.72 -6.32 2.32
N ASP A 30 24.28 -5.63 3.31
CA ASP A 30 24.23 -6.04 4.71
C ASP A 30 22.97 -5.44 5.36
N LEU A 31 21.87 -6.22 5.36
CA LEU A 31 20.57 -5.76 5.87
C LEU A 31 20.58 -5.39 7.37
N GLY A 32 21.64 -5.73 8.10
CA GLY A 32 21.86 -5.24 9.46
C GLY A 32 22.34 -3.78 9.53
N LYS A 33 22.83 -3.23 8.41
CA LYS A 33 23.27 -1.84 8.32
C LYS A 33 22.12 -0.94 7.82
N THR A 34 21.93 0.19 8.48
CA THR A 34 20.87 1.16 8.18
C THR A 34 20.84 1.58 6.71
N VAL A 35 22.00 1.89 6.12
CA VAL A 35 22.09 2.36 4.73
C VAL A 35 21.73 1.26 3.73
N ASP A 36 22.05 0.01 4.01
CA ASP A 36 21.73 -1.10 3.13
C ASP A 36 20.27 -1.55 3.31
N ALA A 37 19.73 -1.49 4.54
CA ALA A 37 18.29 -1.64 4.79
C ALA A 37 17.48 -0.56 4.06
N TYR A 38 17.94 0.69 4.04
CA TYR A 38 17.34 1.77 3.27
C TYR A 38 17.38 1.49 1.75
N ARG A 39 18.51 1.01 1.21
CA ARG A 39 18.59 0.60 -0.21
C ARG A 39 17.63 -0.53 -0.55
N ALA A 40 17.53 -1.52 0.34
CA ALA A 40 16.56 -2.61 0.23
C ALA A 40 15.12 -2.06 0.20
N TYR A 41 14.79 -1.15 1.12
CA TYR A 41 13.49 -0.48 1.15
C TYR A 41 13.16 0.23 -0.16
N VAL A 42 14.09 1.01 -0.75
CA VAL A 42 13.90 1.68 -2.04
C VAL A 42 13.58 0.67 -3.14
N ARG A 43 14.29 -0.46 -3.19
CA ARG A 43 14.05 -1.54 -4.17
C ARG A 43 12.69 -2.22 -3.99
N MET A 44 12.22 -2.33 -2.74
CA MET A 44 10.91 -2.90 -2.43
C MET A 44 9.78 -1.95 -2.80
N ARG A 45 9.96 -0.63 -2.63
CA ARG A 45 8.93 0.38 -2.92
C ARG A 45 8.76 0.65 -4.40
N GLY A 46 9.84 0.80 -5.15
CA GLY A 46 9.85 1.29 -6.53
C GLY A 46 9.96 0.22 -7.59
N ALA A 47 10.00 0.68 -8.84
CA ALA A 47 10.24 -0.14 -10.05
C ALA A 47 11.58 0.17 -10.71
N GLY A 48 12.47 0.90 -10.03
CA GLY A 48 13.72 1.46 -10.58
C GLY A 48 13.62 2.97 -10.73
N GLU A 49 14.75 3.61 -11.08
CA GLU A 49 14.86 5.06 -11.22
C GLU A 49 13.87 5.60 -12.26
N GLY A 50 13.00 6.50 -11.85
CA GLY A 50 12.01 7.16 -12.71
C GLY A 50 10.93 6.26 -13.29
N LYS A 51 10.98 4.93 -13.06
CA LYS A 51 9.98 3.97 -13.55
C LYS A 51 8.73 3.95 -12.67
N LEU A 52 7.61 3.64 -13.29
CA LEU A 52 6.33 3.56 -12.62
C LEU A 52 6.16 2.19 -11.94
N ALA A 53 6.05 2.18 -10.62
CA ALA A 53 5.64 1.03 -9.83
C ALA A 53 4.13 1.04 -9.66
N LEU A 54 3.51 -0.12 -9.82
CA LEU A 54 2.08 -0.33 -9.66
C LEU A 54 1.85 -1.16 -8.39
N TRP A 55 0.96 -0.65 -7.51
CA TRP A 55 0.57 -1.35 -6.30
C TRP A 55 -0.95 -1.52 -6.27
N TRP A 56 -1.40 -2.75 -6.14
CA TRP A 56 -2.79 -3.04 -5.83
C TRP A 56 -2.91 -3.41 -4.36
N TYR A 57 -3.97 -2.96 -3.70
CA TYR A 57 -4.24 -3.28 -2.31
C TYR A 57 -5.73 -3.53 -2.08
N THR A 58 -5.99 -4.36 -1.08
CA THR A 58 -7.33 -4.66 -0.56
C THR A 58 -7.28 -4.68 0.95
N GLY A 59 -8.41 -4.50 1.60
CA GLY A 59 -8.44 -4.59 3.05
C GLY A 59 -9.77 -4.21 3.68
N THR A 60 -9.72 -3.95 4.97
CA THR A 60 -10.88 -3.74 5.84
C THR A 60 -10.83 -2.38 6.51
N VAL A 61 -12.01 -1.82 6.75
CA VAL A 61 -12.22 -0.57 7.49
C VAL A 61 -12.98 -0.87 8.75
N TRP A 62 -12.40 -0.48 9.88
CA TRP A 62 -12.92 -0.71 11.21
C TRP A 62 -13.23 0.63 11.87
N LEU A 63 -14.31 0.67 12.62
CA LEU A 63 -14.65 1.79 13.50
C LEU A 63 -14.72 1.33 14.94
N LYS A 64 -14.17 2.13 15.84
CA LYS A 64 -14.34 2.02 17.29
C LYS A 64 -15.05 3.27 17.77
N VAL A 65 -16.24 3.11 18.32
CA VAL A 65 -17.06 4.20 18.88
C VAL A 65 -16.95 4.17 20.41
N GLY A 66 -16.43 5.25 21.01
CA GLY A 66 -16.19 5.28 22.46
C GLY A 66 -15.33 4.12 22.93
N ASP A 67 -15.82 3.37 23.92
CA ASP A 67 -15.12 2.23 24.53
C ASP A 67 -15.53 0.86 23.94
N GLU A 68 -16.39 0.86 22.91
CA GLU A 68 -16.85 -0.35 22.27
C GLU A 68 -15.73 -1.11 21.54
N VAL A 69 -15.95 -2.41 21.30
CA VAL A 69 -15.05 -3.23 20.48
C VAL A 69 -15.07 -2.72 19.04
N PRO A 70 -13.93 -2.60 18.36
CA PRO A 70 -13.90 -2.24 16.94
C PRO A 70 -14.76 -3.17 16.08
N GLN A 71 -15.54 -2.60 15.18
CA GLN A 71 -16.40 -3.33 14.24
C GLN A 71 -15.94 -3.08 12.81
N GLN A 72 -15.86 -4.14 12.01
CA GLN A 72 -15.65 -4.00 10.58
C GLN A 72 -16.94 -3.43 9.95
N VAL A 73 -16.80 -2.31 9.28
CA VAL A 73 -17.95 -1.61 8.67
C VAL A 73 -17.93 -1.64 7.15
N MET A 74 -16.75 -1.75 6.57
CA MET A 74 -16.54 -1.76 5.12
C MET A 74 -15.29 -2.56 4.76
N THR A 75 -15.13 -2.85 3.49
CA THR A 75 -13.85 -3.19 2.88
C THR A 75 -13.41 -2.06 1.94
N ILE A 76 -12.17 -2.09 1.49
CA ILE A 76 -11.62 -1.13 0.55
C ILE A 76 -10.69 -1.86 -0.43
N ASP A 77 -10.84 -1.58 -1.71
CA ASP A 77 -9.90 -1.97 -2.74
C ASP A 77 -9.33 -0.71 -3.38
N GLY A 78 -8.04 -0.71 -3.64
CA GLY A 78 -7.39 0.44 -4.24
C GLY A 78 -6.16 0.11 -5.04
N PHE A 79 -5.66 1.14 -5.67
CA PHE A 79 -4.53 1.07 -6.56
C PHE A 79 -3.68 2.33 -6.45
N SER A 80 -2.37 2.15 -6.51
CA SER A 80 -1.41 3.25 -6.40
C SER A 80 -0.38 3.17 -7.51
N PHE A 81 -0.19 4.29 -8.18
CA PHE A 81 0.96 4.56 -9.04
C PHE A 81 2.04 5.22 -8.21
N GLN A 82 3.27 4.77 -8.34
CA GLN A 82 4.41 5.32 -7.60
C GLN A 82 5.61 5.46 -8.52
N ARG A 83 6.22 6.65 -8.51
CA ARG A 83 7.46 6.92 -9.23
C ARG A 83 8.52 7.37 -8.24
N LEU A 84 9.67 6.71 -8.26
CA LEU A 84 10.79 7.04 -7.39
C LEU A 84 11.92 7.66 -8.21
N SER A 85 12.57 8.69 -7.63
CA SER A 85 13.79 9.28 -8.14
C SER A 85 14.79 9.51 -7.01
N MET A 86 16.06 9.26 -7.29
CA MET A 86 17.13 9.46 -6.31
C MET A 86 17.75 10.85 -6.46
N ARG A 87 17.99 11.53 -5.35
CA ARG A 87 18.72 12.78 -5.30
C ARG A 87 20.22 12.54 -5.13
N PRO A 88 21.08 13.54 -5.44
CA PRO A 88 22.53 13.42 -5.25
C PRO A 88 22.96 13.15 -3.79
N ASP A 89 22.17 13.58 -2.81
CA ASP A 89 22.40 13.31 -1.39
C ASP A 89 21.99 11.89 -0.95
N GLY A 90 21.53 11.06 -1.89
CA GLY A 90 21.07 9.71 -1.65
C GLY A 90 19.64 9.62 -1.13
N SER A 91 18.93 10.75 -0.97
CA SER A 91 17.51 10.71 -0.60
C SER A 91 16.65 10.26 -1.80
N MET A 92 15.58 9.52 -1.50
CA MET A 92 14.56 9.10 -2.46
C MET A 92 13.40 10.09 -2.41
N ILE A 93 12.96 10.56 -3.58
CA ILE A 93 11.66 11.21 -3.73
C ILE A 93 10.71 10.16 -4.32
N GLN A 94 9.57 9.99 -3.69
CA GLN A 94 8.46 9.20 -4.19
C GLN A 94 7.28 10.11 -4.50
N LEU A 95 6.90 10.17 -5.78
CA LEU A 95 5.61 10.69 -6.19
C LEU A 95 4.61 9.54 -6.18
N MET A 96 3.46 9.74 -5.55
CA MET A 96 2.42 8.75 -5.43
C MET A 96 1.07 9.33 -5.82
N SER A 97 0.36 8.66 -6.71
CA SER A 97 -1.03 8.94 -7.09
C SER A 97 -1.84 7.68 -6.82
N GLU A 98 -2.85 7.78 -5.98
CA GLU A 98 -3.61 6.61 -5.55
C GLU A 98 -5.10 6.90 -5.47
N ALA A 99 -5.91 5.84 -5.66
CA ALA A 99 -7.34 5.86 -5.42
C ALA A 99 -7.80 4.54 -4.82
N GLY A 100 -8.83 4.60 -3.97
CA GLY A 100 -9.42 3.44 -3.33
C GLY A 100 -10.93 3.57 -3.18
N TYR A 101 -11.64 2.47 -3.36
CA TYR A 101 -13.08 2.39 -3.29
C TYR A 101 -13.55 1.63 -2.06
N PHE A 102 -14.37 2.30 -1.26
CA PHE A 102 -15.09 1.63 -0.17
C PHE A 102 -16.17 0.73 -0.73
N LYS A 103 -16.23 -0.47 -0.18
CA LYS A 103 -17.20 -1.52 -0.54
C LYS A 103 -17.99 -1.93 0.70
N ASP A 104 -19.06 -2.65 0.52
CA ASP A 104 -19.78 -3.26 1.62
C ASP A 104 -18.87 -4.13 2.50
N ALA A 105 -19.31 -4.48 3.70
CA ALA A 105 -18.52 -5.26 4.65
C ALA A 105 -18.14 -6.66 4.12
N ALA A 106 -18.94 -7.20 3.17
CA ALA A 106 -18.65 -8.47 2.50
C ALA A 106 -17.68 -8.33 1.31
N GLY A 107 -17.36 -7.09 0.91
CA GLY A 107 -16.47 -6.83 -0.22
C GLY A 107 -17.07 -7.10 -1.60
N THR A 108 -18.40 -7.12 -1.72
CA THR A 108 -19.09 -7.51 -2.95
C THR A 108 -19.43 -6.34 -3.85
N ALA A 109 -19.78 -5.18 -3.29
CA ALA A 109 -20.23 -4.01 -4.04
C ALA A 109 -19.52 -2.74 -3.63
N ILE A 110 -19.12 -1.90 -4.61
CA ILE A 110 -18.64 -0.55 -4.36
C ILE A 110 -19.84 0.30 -3.91
N LEU A 111 -19.69 1.02 -2.81
CA LEU A 111 -20.75 1.79 -2.18
C LEU A 111 -20.81 3.21 -2.76
N ASP A 112 -21.98 3.64 -3.25
CA ASP A 112 -22.26 5.07 -3.48
C ASP A 112 -22.88 5.72 -2.23
N THR A 113 -23.60 4.92 -1.44
CA THR A 113 -24.19 5.32 -0.14
C THR A 113 -23.90 4.26 0.91
N TRP A 114 -23.86 4.67 2.18
CA TRP A 114 -23.66 3.80 3.33
C TRP A 114 -24.58 4.23 4.47
N VAL A 115 -25.29 3.28 5.06
CA VAL A 115 -26.06 3.52 6.27
C VAL A 115 -25.13 3.28 7.47
N ASN A 116 -24.91 4.34 8.25
CA ASN A 116 -24.08 4.27 9.43
C ASN A 116 -24.74 3.36 10.48
N PRO A 117 -24.15 2.20 10.83
CA PRO A 117 -24.79 1.24 11.73
C PRO A 117 -24.87 1.72 13.18
N PHE A 118 -24.18 2.80 13.53
CA PHE A 118 -24.15 3.31 14.91
C PHE A 118 -25.19 4.40 15.19
N ASN A 119 -25.62 5.14 14.17
CA ASN A 119 -26.57 6.25 14.32
C ASN A 119 -27.71 6.27 13.30
N GLY A 120 -27.71 5.34 12.34
CA GLY A 120 -28.76 5.23 11.30
C GLY A 120 -28.68 6.25 10.16
N GLU A 121 -27.69 7.15 10.17
CA GLU A 121 -27.54 8.17 9.13
C GLU A 121 -27.19 7.56 7.77
N THR A 122 -27.86 8.03 6.72
CA THR A 122 -27.50 7.69 5.34
C THR A 122 -26.43 8.64 4.84
N CYS A 123 -25.26 8.10 4.55
CA CYS A 123 -24.05 8.82 4.16
C CYS A 123 -23.77 8.65 2.67
N LYS A 124 -23.48 9.76 1.96
CA LYS A 124 -22.89 9.67 0.62
C LYS A 124 -21.43 9.30 0.76
N VAL A 125 -21.02 8.14 0.24
CA VAL A 125 -19.64 7.68 0.32
C VAL A 125 -18.72 8.58 -0.51
N ARG A 126 -17.63 9.03 0.12
CA ARG A 126 -16.54 9.75 -0.57
C ARG A 126 -15.34 8.82 -0.63
N HIS A 127 -15.13 8.26 -1.80
CA HIS A 127 -14.01 7.39 -2.07
C HIS A 127 -12.67 8.12 -1.90
N TYR A 128 -11.63 7.33 -1.64
CA TYR A 128 -10.31 7.87 -1.40
C TYR A 128 -9.61 8.17 -2.72
N LYS A 129 -9.02 9.35 -2.84
CA LYS A 129 -8.06 9.72 -3.87
C LYS A 129 -7.04 10.68 -3.27
N SER A 130 -5.77 10.44 -3.54
CA SER A 130 -4.71 11.34 -3.10
C SER A 130 -3.56 11.39 -4.09
N MET A 131 -2.84 12.51 -4.03
CA MET A 131 -1.50 12.68 -4.60
C MET A 131 -0.60 13.11 -3.46
N GLN A 132 0.57 12.49 -3.35
CA GLN A 132 1.50 12.73 -2.25
C GLN A 132 2.93 12.67 -2.77
N THR A 133 3.79 13.49 -2.17
CA THR A 133 5.23 13.38 -2.30
C THR A 133 5.79 12.93 -0.96
N ILE A 134 6.56 11.86 -0.96
CA ILE A 134 7.28 11.36 0.22
C ILE A 134 8.77 11.43 -0.07
N ILE A 135 9.53 11.93 0.90
CA ILE A 135 10.99 11.99 0.85
C ILE A 135 11.52 11.05 1.93
N ALA A 136 12.27 10.03 1.51
CA ALA A 136 12.98 9.13 2.41
C ALA A 136 14.48 9.40 2.32
N LYS A 137 15.15 9.48 3.48
CA LYS A 137 16.59 9.78 3.57
C LYS A 137 17.38 8.54 3.99
N PRO A 138 18.70 8.46 3.66
CA PRO A 138 19.56 7.37 4.09
C PRO A 138 19.68 7.19 5.61
N ASP A 139 19.39 8.24 6.39
CA ASP A 139 19.28 8.20 7.86
C ASP A 139 17.95 7.64 8.36
N THR A 140 17.14 7.12 7.43
CA THR A 140 15.80 6.54 7.65
C THR A 140 14.67 7.53 7.93
N THR A 141 14.93 8.83 7.92
CA THR A 141 13.89 9.84 8.12
C THR A 141 12.91 9.87 6.93
N LEU A 142 11.62 9.98 7.24
CA LEU A 142 10.54 10.18 6.26
C LEU A 142 9.88 11.54 6.47
N THR A 143 9.70 12.28 5.39
CA THR A 143 8.97 13.56 5.39
C THR A 143 8.21 13.73 4.06
N GLY A 144 7.32 14.71 3.98
CA GLY A 144 6.78 15.15 2.70
C GLY A 144 7.63 16.27 2.09
N GLU A 145 7.22 16.74 0.92
CA GLU A 145 7.86 17.87 0.22
C GLU A 145 7.63 19.18 0.99
N GLU A 146 8.67 20.01 1.07
CA GLU A 146 8.63 21.31 1.74
C GLU A 146 7.53 22.21 1.14
N GLY A 147 6.71 22.82 2.00
CA GLY A 147 5.56 23.63 1.60
C GLY A 147 4.36 22.84 1.08
N GLY A 148 4.48 21.51 0.96
CA GLY A 148 3.38 20.62 0.61
C GLY A 148 2.49 20.29 1.81
N ARG A 149 1.31 19.70 1.56
CA ARG A 149 0.39 19.26 2.62
C ARG A 149 1.02 18.28 3.60
N MET A 150 1.98 17.48 3.13
CA MET A 150 2.69 16.45 3.90
C MET A 150 4.10 16.87 4.26
N ASP A 151 4.41 18.17 4.33
CA ASP A 151 5.74 18.66 4.67
C ASP A 151 6.19 18.23 6.08
N GLY A 152 7.46 18.47 6.42
CA GLY A 152 8.04 18.04 7.69
C GLY A 152 7.42 18.68 8.94
N ASN A 153 6.56 19.70 8.79
CA ASN A 153 5.76 20.26 9.88
C ASN A 153 4.50 19.40 10.13
N ASN A 154 3.94 18.85 9.06
CA ASN A 154 2.69 18.10 9.08
C ASN A 154 2.90 16.58 9.11
N MET A 155 4.00 16.07 8.56
CA MET A 155 4.33 14.65 8.50
C MET A 155 5.74 14.39 9.03
N LYS A 156 5.84 13.43 9.95
CA LYS A 156 7.11 12.92 10.47
C LYS A 156 7.07 11.41 10.52
N GLY A 157 8.12 10.77 10.02
CA GLY A 157 8.19 9.32 9.99
C GLY A 157 9.59 8.77 9.97
N ARG A 158 9.66 7.45 10.02
CA ARG A 158 10.91 6.68 9.93
C ARG A 158 10.71 5.35 9.24
N ILE A 159 11.75 4.93 8.54
CA ILE A 159 11.95 3.54 8.13
C ILE A 159 12.62 2.84 9.31
N GLY A 160 12.08 1.73 9.77
CA GLY A 160 12.67 0.95 10.84
C GLY A 160 13.78 0.02 10.34
N PRO A 161 14.46 -0.68 11.27
CA PRO A 161 15.48 -1.66 10.93
C PRO A 161 14.86 -2.82 10.13
N ALA A 162 15.64 -3.41 9.24
CA ALA A 162 15.27 -4.63 8.57
C ALA A 162 15.29 -5.81 9.57
N SER A 163 14.28 -6.67 9.47
CA SER A 163 14.23 -7.96 10.16
C SER A 163 14.34 -9.06 9.12
N VAL A 164 15.20 -10.03 9.33
CA VAL A 164 15.46 -11.14 8.39
C VAL A 164 15.22 -12.47 9.09
N ASN A 165 14.49 -13.36 8.41
CA ASN A 165 14.31 -14.75 8.82
C ASN A 165 14.31 -15.66 7.60
N GLY A 166 15.32 -16.50 7.45
CA GLY A 166 15.56 -17.28 6.25
C GLY A 166 15.68 -16.39 5.01
N ASP A 167 14.92 -16.67 3.96
CA ASP A 167 14.86 -15.86 2.72
C ASP A 167 13.79 -14.77 2.76
N GLN A 168 13.35 -14.34 3.95
CA GLN A 168 12.39 -13.25 4.08
C GLN A 168 13.00 -12.05 4.79
N VAL A 169 12.72 -10.85 4.27
CA VAL A 169 13.03 -9.57 4.90
C VAL A 169 11.76 -8.75 5.09
N TRP A 170 11.65 -8.11 6.24
CA TRP A 170 10.61 -7.14 6.58
C TRP A 170 11.25 -5.81 6.92
N ILE A 171 10.74 -4.72 6.35
CA ILE A 171 11.18 -3.35 6.65
C ILE A 171 9.96 -2.53 7.03
N PRO A 172 9.82 -2.13 8.30
CA PRO A 172 8.71 -1.30 8.73
C PRO A 172 8.91 0.17 8.33
N GLU A 173 7.80 0.83 8.04
CA GLU A 173 7.70 2.26 7.80
C GLU A 173 6.60 2.81 8.70
N ASN A 174 6.92 3.85 9.47
CA ASN A 174 5.97 4.47 10.38
C ASN A 174 5.97 5.97 10.16
N PHE A 175 4.80 6.58 10.07
CA PHE A 175 4.69 8.03 10.06
C PHE A 175 3.41 8.50 10.73
N GLY A 176 3.48 9.69 11.33
CA GLY A 176 2.34 10.44 11.80
C GLY A 176 2.15 11.69 10.97
N ALA A 177 0.89 12.08 10.75
CA ALA A 177 0.56 13.30 10.05
C ALA A 177 -0.55 14.06 10.77
N ARG A 178 -0.47 15.40 10.72
CA ARG A 178 -1.47 16.31 11.27
C ARG A 178 -1.84 17.34 10.20
N PHE A 179 -3.13 17.49 9.98
CA PHE A 179 -3.66 18.40 8.98
C PHE A 179 -4.67 19.35 9.61
N ALA A 180 -4.53 20.64 9.34
CA ALA A 180 -5.61 21.57 9.63
C ALA A 180 -6.83 21.24 8.75
N VAL A 181 -8.00 21.20 9.35
CA VAL A 181 -9.27 21.10 8.61
C VAL A 181 -9.60 22.49 8.10
N PRO A 182 -9.78 22.67 6.79
CA PRO A 182 -10.18 23.95 6.26
C PRO A 182 -11.50 24.41 6.88
N LYS A 183 -11.52 25.62 7.45
CA LYS A 183 -12.77 26.21 7.93
C LYS A 183 -13.75 26.38 6.77
N ARG A 184 -14.96 25.95 6.95
CA ARG A 184 -16.07 26.10 6.01
C ARG A 184 -17.24 26.72 6.75
N ASP A 185 -17.88 27.70 6.12
CA ASP A 185 -19.12 28.24 6.66
C ASP A 185 -20.24 27.19 6.51
N ASN A 186 -21.11 27.11 7.50
CA ASN A 186 -22.27 26.22 7.51
C ASN A 186 -21.95 24.72 7.34
N VAL A 187 -20.88 24.24 8.02
CA VAL A 187 -20.59 22.79 8.08
C VAL A 187 -21.74 22.08 8.77
N ASP A 188 -22.24 21.01 8.16
CA ASP A 188 -23.17 20.11 8.83
C ASP A 188 -22.53 19.60 10.15
N PRO A 189 -23.19 19.77 11.31
CA PRO A 189 -22.64 19.34 12.60
C PRO A 189 -22.20 17.87 12.62
N LEU A 190 -22.84 17.01 11.83
CA LEU A 190 -22.47 15.60 11.71
C LEU A 190 -21.22 15.36 10.85
N GLU A 191 -20.83 16.33 10.01
CA GLU A 191 -19.57 16.30 9.23
C GLU A 191 -18.44 17.09 9.91
N ASP A 192 -18.69 17.75 11.02
CA ASP A 192 -17.68 18.50 11.78
C ASP A 192 -16.80 17.55 12.60
N VAL A 193 -15.58 17.38 12.19
CA VAL A 193 -14.57 16.54 12.87
C VAL A 193 -13.54 17.37 13.67
N GLY A 194 -13.81 18.66 13.89
CA GLY A 194 -12.92 19.60 14.56
C GLY A 194 -11.88 20.24 13.64
N ASP A 195 -10.93 20.96 14.24
CA ASP A 195 -9.99 21.83 13.51
C ASP A 195 -8.75 21.08 12.99
N VAL A 196 -8.47 19.88 13.50
CA VAL A 196 -7.25 19.13 13.18
C VAL A 196 -7.58 17.65 12.99
N LEU A 197 -7.13 17.08 11.89
CA LEU A 197 -7.08 15.64 11.68
C LEU A 197 -5.66 15.14 11.96
N ALA A 198 -5.52 14.18 12.85
CA ALA A 198 -4.26 13.51 13.12
C ALA A 198 -4.39 12.03 12.83
N ASN A 199 -3.42 11.48 12.12
CA ASN A 199 -3.37 10.05 11.84
C ASN A 199 -1.98 9.48 12.10
N ALA A 200 -1.91 8.17 12.30
CA ALA A 200 -0.69 7.40 12.31
C ALA A 200 -0.80 6.29 11.26
N SER A 201 0.24 6.11 10.49
CA SER A 201 0.35 5.06 9.49
C SER A 201 1.52 4.15 9.83
N LEU A 202 1.27 2.86 9.73
CA LEU A 202 2.21 1.79 10.01
C LEU A 202 2.20 0.88 8.78
N ALA A 203 3.33 0.77 8.09
CA ALA A 203 3.48 -0.16 6.99
C ALA A 203 4.61 -1.14 7.26
N VAL A 204 4.50 -2.36 6.78
CA VAL A 204 5.59 -3.32 6.73
C VAL A 204 5.70 -3.82 5.31
N PHE A 205 6.81 -3.51 4.67
CA PHE A 205 7.15 -4.07 3.37
C PHE A 205 7.88 -5.37 3.56
N SER A 206 7.55 -6.37 2.75
CA SER A 206 8.23 -7.67 2.78
C SER A 206 8.59 -8.16 1.37
N ALA A 207 9.74 -8.82 1.27
CA ALA A 207 10.26 -9.40 0.04
C ALA A 207 11.17 -10.60 0.37
N LYS A 208 11.55 -11.35 -0.66
CA LYS A 208 12.63 -12.32 -0.50
C LYS A 208 13.98 -11.61 -0.43
N VAL A 209 14.86 -12.08 0.45
CA VAL A 209 16.23 -11.59 0.53
C VAL A 209 16.94 -11.80 -0.81
N SER A 210 16.73 -12.96 -1.45
CA SER A 210 17.27 -13.27 -2.78
C SER A 210 16.86 -12.25 -3.84
N ASP A 211 15.61 -11.76 -3.83
CA ASP A 211 15.13 -10.74 -4.76
C ASP A 211 15.70 -9.35 -4.46
N VAL A 212 15.78 -9.00 -3.17
CA VAL A 212 16.37 -7.73 -2.73
C VAL A 212 17.87 -7.67 -3.05
N GLN A 213 18.57 -8.79 -2.95
CA GLN A 213 20.01 -8.91 -3.25
C GLN A 213 20.30 -9.05 -4.75
N ASN A 214 19.32 -9.36 -5.59
CA ASN A 214 19.51 -9.62 -7.01
C ASN A 214 19.81 -8.33 -7.78
N GLY A 215 21.07 -8.15 -8.21
CA GLY A 215 21.51 -6.99 -9.00
C GLY A 215 21.08 -7.01 -10.47
N ASP A 216 20.51 -8.11 -10.96
CA ASP A 216 20.03 -8.23 -12.33
C ASP A 216 18.61 -7.68 -12.51
N ILE A 217 17.91 -7.39 -11.41
CA ILE A 217 16.61 -6.73 -11.39
C ILE A 217 16.72 -5.36 -10.69
N GLU A 218 16.01 -4.36 -11.20
CA GLU A 218 16.02 -3.01 -10.60
C GLU A 218 15.10 -2.91 -9.38
N SER A 219 14.10 -3.77 -9.30
CA SER A 219 13.02 -3.73 -8.33
C SER A 219 12.74 -5.13 -7.78
N ALA A 220 12.68 -5.26 -6.46
CA ALA A 220 12.28 -6.51 -5.83
C ALA A 220 10.76 -6.68 -5.84
N PRO A 221 10.21 -7.84 -6.24
CA PRO A 221 8.83 -8.19 -5.95
C PRO A 221 8.57 -8.09 -4.46
N SER A 222 7.48 -7.41 -4.08
CA SER A 222 7.23 -7.13 -2.67
C SER A 222 5.76 -7.03 -2.34
N THR A 223 5.45 -7.27 -1.07
CA THR A 223 4.13 -7.10 -0.49
C THR A 223 4.17 -6.04 0.61
N MET A 224 3.01 -5.53 0.98
CA MET A 224 2.85 -4.52 2.02
C MET A 224 1.68 -4.92 2.91
N HIS A 225 1.89 -4.85 4.22
CA HIS A 225 0.82 -4.74 5.19
C HIS A 225 0.80 -3.30 5.70
N PHE A 226 -0.34 -2.64 5.60
CA PHE A 226 -0.49 -1.23 5.97
C PHE A 226 -1.66 -1.07 6.94
N GLN A 227 -1.43 -0.26 7.98
CA GLN A 227 -2.47 0.19 8.90
C GLN A 227 -2.48 1.72 8.94
N ASN A 228 -3.67 2.29 8.93
CA ASN A 228 -3.87 3.71 9.19
C ASN A 228 -4.84 3.85 10.35
N LEU A 229 -4.41 4.59 11.38
CA LEU A 229 -5.20 4.92 12.56
C LEU A 229 -5.48 6.42 12.53
N GLY A 230 -6.73 6.79 12.65
CA GLY A 230 -7.11 8.21 12.65
C GLY A 230 -8.56 8.41 13.07
N PRO A 231 -9.03 9.65 13.04
CA PRO A 231 -10.44 9.94 13.24
C PRO A 231 -11.26 9.43 12.04
N GLN A 232 -12.55 9.26 12.26
CA GLN A 232 -13.50 8.94 11.19
C GLN A 232 -13.48 10.00 10.08
N ARG A 233 -13.91 9.60 8.88
CA ARG A 233 -14.07 10.56 7.79
C ARG A 233 -15.31 11.41 7.98
N PRO A 234 -15.27 12.73 7.66
CA PRO A 234 -16.43 13.63 7.85
C PRO A 234 -17.73 13.09 7.25
N TRP A 235 -17.65 12.48 6.06
CA TRP A 235 -18.82 11.94 5.36
C TRP A 235 -19.50 10.76 6.08
N MET A 236 -18.85 10.17 7.09
CA MET A 236 -19.44 9.10 7.92
C MET A 236 -20.44 9.64 8.95
N ARG A 237 -20.52 10.96 9.13
CA ARG A 237 -21.56 11.67 9.88
C ARG A 237 -21.64 11.32 11.38
N PHE A 238 -20.51 11.29 12.03
CA PHE A 238 -20.43 11.13 13.50
C PHE A 238 -20.27 12.48 14.24
N GLY A 239 -20.01 13.57 13.53
CA GLY A 239 -19.68 14.85 14.13
C GLY A 239 -18.40 14.76 14.97
N LYS A 240 -18.43 15.39 16.16
CA LYS A 240 -17.32 15.37 17.14
C LYS A 240 -17.33 14.17 18.09
N ALA A 241 -18.09 13.12 17.79
CA ALA A 241 -18.08 11.91 18.59
C ALA A 241 -16.67 11.28 18.66
N ASN A 242 -16.38 10.61 19.78
CA ASN A 242 -15.13 9.88 19.95
C ASN A 242 -15.15 8.59 19.12
N VAL A 243 -14.72 8.70 17.87
CA VAL A 243 -14.67 7.59 16.92
C VAL A 243 -13.28 7.49 16.33
N ALA A 244 -12.67 6.34 16.50
CA ALA A 244 -11.42 5.98 15.85
C ALA A 244 -11.69 5.10 14.62
N GLN A 245 -11.02 5.41 13.51
CA GLN A 245 -11.04 4.61 12.29
C GLN A 245 -9.70 3.89 12.13
N THR A 246 -9.75 2.60 11.78
CA THR A 246 -8.58 1.83 11.40
C THR A 246 -8.78 1.23 10.01
N TRP A 247 -7.81 1.42 9.13
CA TRP A 247 -7.70 0.67 7.88
C TRP A 247 -6.63 -0.39 8.05
N GLN A 248 -6.92 -1.60 7.63
CA GLN A 248 -5.96 -2.70 7.54
C GLN A 248 -5.91 -3.15 6.09
N LEU A 249 -4.80 -2.86 5.41
CA LEU A 249 -4.63 -3.11 3.99
C LEU A 249 -3.50 -4.10 3.75
N PHE A 250 -3.70 -4.95 2.76
CA PHE A 250 -2.69 -5.84 2.20
C PHE A 250 -2.49 -5.45 0.75
N GLY A 251 -1.25 -5.18 0.37
CA GLY A 251 -0.91 -4.77 -0.98
C GLY A 251 0.25 -5.57 -1.53
N HIS A 252 0.36 -5.59 -2.83
CA HIS A 252 1.51 -6.14 -3.51
C HIS A 252 1.79 -5.35 -4.79
N LYS A 253 3.04 -5.36 -5.18
CA LYS A 253 3.48 -4.79 -6.44
C LYS A 253 2.98 -5.66 -7.59
N VAL A 254 2.35 -5.06 -8.59
CA VAL A 254 1.80 -5.76 -9.75
C VAL A 254 2.55 -5.39 -11.02
N ALA A 255 2.63 -6.32 -11.96
CA ALA A 255 3.35 -6.12 -13.21
C ALA A 255 2.60 -5.25 -14.21
N SER A 256 1.27 -5.25 -14.16
CA SER A 256 0.42 -4.49 -15.09
C SER A 256 -0.94 -4.18 -14.48
N LEU A 257 -1.69 -3.30 -15.15
CA LEU A 257 -3.08 -2.98 -14.80
C LEU A 257 -4.02 -4.18 -14.88
N ASP A 258 -3.67 -5.23 -15.63
CA ASP A 258 -4.51 -6.43 -15.77
C ASP A 258 -4.62 -7.24 -14.48
N ALA A 259 -3.70 -7.04 -13.55
CA ALA A 259 -3.79 -7.63 -12.22
C ALA A 259 -4.91 -7.01 -11.35
N ILE A 260 -5.43 -5.83 -11.73
CA ILE A 260 -6.53 -5.18 -11.02
C ILE A 260 -7.85 -5.82 -11.48
N PRO A 261 -8.77 -6.18 -10.57
CA PRO A 261 -10.08 -6.70 -10.94
C PRO A 261 -10.82 -5.81 -11.94
N ALA A 262 -11.33 -6.40 -13.02
CA ALA A 262 -11.96 -5.66 -14.12
C ALA A 262 -13.11 -4.70 -13.67
N PRO A 263 -14.00 -5.07 -12.72
CA PRO A 263 -15.01 -4.14 -12.22
C PRO A 263 -14.42 -2.90 -11.54
N LEU A 264 -13.29 -3.05 -10.84
CA LEU A 264 -12.59 -1.96 -10.17
C LEU A 264 -11.93 -1.04 -11.20
N ARG A 265 -11.27 -1.59 -12.23
CA ARG A 265 -10.72 -0.80 -13.35
C ARG A 265 -11.79 0.01 -14.06
N ALA A 266 -12.93 -0.61 -14.37
CA ALA A 266 -14.04 0.07 -15.01
C ALA A 266 -14.59 1.24 -14.16
N ARG A 267 -14.64 1.07 -12.84
CA ARG A 267 -15.04 2.14 -11.93
C ARG A 267 -14.01 3.26 -11.88
N PHE A 268 -12.70 2.95 -11.88
CA PHE A 268 -11.63 3.95 -11.96
C PHE A 268 -11.75 4.77 -13.25
N GLU A 269 -11.92 4.11 -14.39
CA GLU A 269 -12.03 4.80 -15.67
C GLU A 269 -13.28 5.69 -15.75
N LYS A 270 -14.40 5.23 -15.18
CA LYS A 270 -15.64 6.03 -15.09
C LYS A 270 -15.46 7.29 -14.26
N ASP A 271 -14.85 7.17 -13.07
CA ASP A 271 -14.76 8.27 -12.09
C ASP A 271 -13.56 9.19 -12.36
N TYR A 272 -12.52 8.68 -13.02
CA TYR A 272 -11.27 9.38 -13.33
C TYR A 272 -10.78 9.04 -14.75
N PRO A 273 -11.48 9.49 -15.80
CA PRO A 273 -11.16 9.14 -17.19
C PRO A 273 -9.71 9.43 -17.54
N GLY A 274 -9.01 8.44 -18.11
CA GLY A 274 -7.62 8.53 -18.52
C GLY A 274 -6.60 8.52 -17.37
N TRP A 275 -7.03 8.40 -16.11
CA TRP A 275 -6.08 8.38 -14.98
C TRP A 275 -5.23 7.12 -14.94
N LEU A 276 -5.76 5.99 -15.41
CA LEU A 276 -4.99 4.74 -15.47
C LEU A 276 -3.83 4.83 -16.48
N ASP A 277 -3.99 5.61 -17.56
CA ASP A 277 -2.95 5.84 -18.57
C ASP A 277 -1.99 6.96 -18.19
N LYS A 278 -2.51 8.00 -17.50
CA LYS A 278 -1.76 9.19 -17.10
C LYS A 278 -2.07 9.57 -15.65
N PRO A 279 -1.42 8.91 -14.69
CA PRO A 279 -1.74 9.08 -13.26
C PRO A 279 -1.33 10.45 -12.68
N GLY A 280 -0.71 11.33 -13.46
CA GLY A 280 -0.35 12.70 -13.06
C GLY A 280 0.95 12.80 -12.26
N ILE A 281 1.79 11.75 -12.29
CA ILE A 281 3.08 11.69 -11.59
C ILE A 281 4.24 11.31 -12.52
#